data_15236df04dd448d9158425200b68a777
#
_entry.id   15236df04dd448d9158425200b68a777
#
_cell.length_a   1.000
_cell.length_b   1.000
_cell.length_c   1.000
_cell.angle_alpha   90.00
_cell.angle_beta   90.00
_cell.angle_gamma   90.00
#
_symmetry.space_group_name_H-M   'P 1'
#
loop_
_entity.id
_entity.type
_entity.pdbx_description
1 polymer ?
#
loop_
_entity_poly.entity_id
_entity_poly.type
_entity_poly.pdbx_seq_one_letter_code
_entity_poly.pdbx_strand_id
1 'polypeptide(L)'
;MFVDLAHETYPDKVWLGAHEERDFDLVNLGSSGGKWAFDYTGIDIKAMNWAQQPQTLLEDYNLLRHFHCILKPGGYVLITIMPFTGLNKNTGLMDAMKYAKFDVQGDPIQPYMFEEAQRYAAYPILFKKQALKALIRYLMGKDKSCDTERRPLLDHNPMDVNELERDAKRWISGWKKQFGIDDMDAALTEENRQGREYRIQLMRNLIDFCTEHGYKPVYVIPPVTEHLAKYYTPQFEERYIYGYLKDVGRDVMLLDYSKDDRFRLDDNLYFNSFFLNKRGRKLFTKRVLKDLGIH
;
A
#
# COMPACT_ATOMS: atom_id res chain seq x y z
N MET A 1 -23.35 -6.19 -10.24
CA MET A 1 -22.51 -7.01 -11.15
C MET A 1 -21.21 -6.33 -11.57
N PHE A 2 -21.21 -5.14 -12.18
CA PHE A 2 -19.94 -4.40 -12.43
C PHE A 2 -19.30 -3.88 -11.14
N VAL A 3 -20.08 -3.70 -10.10
CA VAL A 3 -19.61 -3.35 -8.75
C VAL A 3 -18.73 -4.46 -8.16
N ASP A 4 -19.02 -5.74 -8.44
CA ASP A 4 -18.32 -6.87 -7.84
C ASP A 4 -16.90 -7.06 -8.39
N LEU A 5 -16.65 -6.75 -9.67
CA LEU A 5 -15.30 -6.77 -10.23
C LEU A 5 -14.40 -5.68 -9.62
N ALA A 6 -14.99 -4.53 -9.28
CA ALA A 6 -14.30 -3.50 -8.51
C ALA A 6 -14.10 -3.92 -7.05
N HIS A 7 -15.02 -4.69 -6.48
CA HIS A 7 -14.96 -5.25 -5.13
C HIS A 7 -13.78 -6.19 -4.92
N GLU A 8 -13.51 -7.07 -5.90
CA GLU A 8 -12.34 -7.95 -5.82
C GLU A 8 -11.02 -7.21 -5.84
N THR A 9 -10.95 -6.12 -6.60
CA THR A 9 -9.73 -5.33 -6.70
C THR A 9 -9.59 -4.35 -5.53
N TYR A 10 -10.72 -3.93 -4.92
CA TYR A 10 -10.77 -2.87 -3.91
C TYR A 10 -11.78 -3.17 -2.78
N PRO A 11 -11.57 -4.23 -1.98
CA PRO A 11 -12.54 -4.66 -0.95
C PRO A 11 -12.86 -3.57 0.07
N ASP A 12 -11.90 -2.71 0.36
CA ASP A 12 -12.03 -1.72 1.43
C ASP A 12 -12.83 -0.47 1.03
N LYS A 13 -13.23 -0.35 -0.23
CA LYS A 13 -14.05 0.77 -0.70
C LYS A 13 -15.42 0.89 -0.04
N VAL A 14 -16.05 -0.25 0.25
CA VAL A 14 -17.38 -0.30 0.89
C VAL A 14 -17.29 0.19 2.33
N TRP A 15 -16.14 0.06 2.94
CA TRP A 15 -15.90 0.41 4.31
C TRP A 15 -15.86 1.91 4.54
N LEU A 16 -15.12 2.64 3.72
CA LEU A 16 -14.90 4.08 3.88
C LEU A 16 -16.22 4.88 3.83
N GLY A 17 -17.20 4.41 3.05
CA GLY A 17 -18.50 5.07 2.94
C GLY A 17 -19.58 4.61 3.93
N ALA A 18 -19.30 3.59 4.76
CA ALA A 18 -20.32 2.95 5.61
C ALA A 18 -20.14 3.25 7.11
N HIS A 19 -19.01 3.85 7.53
CA HIS A 19 -18.69 4.06 8.94
C HIS A 19 -18.89 5.52 9.35
N GLU A 20 -19.87 5.74 10.21
CA GLU A 20 -20.12 7.02 10.90
C GLU A 20 -19.45 7.07 12.29
N GLU A 21 -19.00 5.93 12.81
CA GLU A 21 -18.46 5.80 14.15
C GLU A 21 -17.00 6.28 14.24
N ARG A 22 -16.73 7.13 15.24
CA ARG A 22 -15.39 7.70 15.54
C ARG A 22 -14.69 6.86 16.60
N ASP A 23 -14.51 5.58 16.35
CA ASP A 23 -14.00 4.67 17.37
C ASP A 23 -12.90 3.73 16.88
N PHE A 24 -12.39 3.94 15.67
CA PHE A 24 -11.28 3.14 15.18
C PHE A 24 -9.98 3.48 15.95
N ASP A 25 -9.32 2.42 16.42
CA ASP A 25 -8.04 2.53 17.13
C ASP A 25 -6.90 2.88 16.20
N LEU A 26 -6.99 2.40 14.95
CA LEU A 26 -5.87 2.43 14.02
C LEU A 26 -6.33 2.33 12.57
N VAL A 27 -5.61 3.05 11.70
CA VAL A 27 -5.62 2.84 10.25
C VAL A 27 -4.19 2.67 9.75
N ASN A 28 -3.98 1.86 8.69
CA ASN A 28 -2.70 1.85 8.00
C ASN A 28 -2.86 2.35 6.56
N LEU A 29 -1.90 3.16 6.16
CA LEU A 29 -1.73 3.75 4.84
C LEU A 29 -0.62 3.04 4.07
N GLY A 30 -0.53 3.30 2.78
CA GLY A 30 0.54 2.84 1.92
C GLY A 30 0.06 2.17 0.65
N SER A 31 1.02 1.78 -0.17
CA SER A 31 0.80 1.06 -1.41
C SER A 31 0.67 -0.46 -1.16
N SER A 32 1.11 -1.26 -2.12
CA SER A 32 1.15 -2.72 -2.02
C SER A 32 1.83 -3.24 -0.76
N GLY A 33 2.89 -2.55 -0.29
CA GLY A 33 3.54 -2.91 0.97
C GLY A 33 2.61 -2.88 2.16
N GLY A 34 1.83 -1.82 2.35
CA GLY A 34 0.85 -1.72 3.42
C GLY A 34 -0.32 -2.69 3.24
N LYS A 35 -0.80 -2.85 2.00
CA LYS A 35 -1.87 -3.79 1.69
C LYS A 35 -1.53 -5.23 2.07
N TRP A 36 -0.31 -5.64 1.79
CA TRP A 36 0.15 -7.01 2.00
C TRP A 36 0.96 -7.20 3.30
N ALA A 37 1.05 -6.17 4.15
CA ALA A 37 1.65 -6.29 5.48
C ALA A 37 0.62 -6.57 6.57
N PHE A 38 -0.58 -6.00 6.49
CA PHE A 38 -1.54 -6.02 7.58
C PHE A 38 -2.78 -6.89 7.29
N ASP A 39 -3.19 -7.64 8.32
CA ASP A 39 -4.45 -8.39 8.37
C ASP A 39 -5.01 -8.32 9.79
N TYR A 40 -6.03 -7.50 9.97
CA TYR A 40 -6.71 -7.29 11.27
C TYR A 40 -7.82 -8.31 11.54
N THR A 41 -8.10 -9.23 10.61
CA THR A 41 -9.21 -10.19 10.73
C THR A 41 -9.06 -11.07 11.96
N GLY A 42 -10.06 -11.07 12.85
CA GLY A 42 -10.07 -11.89 14.06
C GLY A 42 -9.05 -11.45 15.12
N ILE A 43 -8.61 -10.21 15.09
CA ILE A 43 -7.91 -9.54 16.17
C ILE A 43 -8.93 -8.59 16.82
N ASP A 44 -8.94 -8.55 18.15
CA ASP A 44 -9.87 -7.69 18.91
C ASP A 44 -9.37 -6.24 18.92
N ILE A 45 -9.53 -5.56 17.78
CA ILE A 45 -9.17 -4.17 17.55
C ILE A 45 -10.07 -3.60 16.44
N LYS A 46 -10.50 -2.36 16.59
CA LYS A 46 -11.12 -1.62 15.52
C LYS A 46 -10.03 -0.96 14.64
N ALA A 47 -9.63 -1.68 13.60
CA ALA A 47 -8.59 -1.23 12.68
C ALA A 47 -8.99 -1.41 11.22
N MET A 48 -8.46 -0.56 10.35
CA MET A 48 -8.76 -0.60 8.93
C MET A 48 -7.50 -0.47 8.07
N ASN A 49 -7.40 -1.30 7.05
CA ASN A 49 -6.32 -1.24 6.07
C ASN A 49 -6.76 -0.37 4.87
N TRP A 50 -6.26 0.87 4.81
CA TRP A 50 -6.51 1.80 3.71
C TRP A 50 -5.50 1.70 2.57
N ALA A 51 -4.46 0.90 2.75
CA ALA A 51 -3.45 0.71 1.72
C ALA A 51 -4.02 -0.01 0.49
N GLN A 52 -3.69 0.47 -0.69
CA GLN A 52 -4.15 -0.08 -1.97
C GLN A 52 -2.98 -0.30 -2.94
N GLN A 53 -3.18 -1.13 -3.94
CA GLN A 53 -2.17 -1.45 -4.94
C GLN A 53 -2.65 -1.06 -6.35
N PRO A 54 -1.97 -0.13 -7.03
CA PRO A 54 -0.99 0.81 -6.52
C PRO A 54 -1.66 1.98 -5.78
N GLN A 55 -0.91 2.65 -4.90
CA GLN A 55 -1.32 3.87 -4.19
C GLN A 55 -0.08 4.73 -3.95
N THR A 56 -0.19 6.03 -4.08
CA THR A 56 0.91 6.95 -3.78
C THR A 56 0.66 7.66 -2.45
N LEU A 57 1.67 8.37 -1.97
CA LEU A 57 1.56 9.16 -0.75
C LEU A 57 0.52 10.30 -0.87
N LEU A 58 0.20 10.74 -2.10
CA LEU A 58 -0.85 11.74 -2.31
C LEU A 58 -2.23 11.17 -1.98
N GLU A 59 -2.53 9.96 -2.45
CA GLU A 59 -3.79 9.29 -2.11
C GLU A 59 -3.85 8.94 -0.63
N ASP A 60 -2.73 8.52 -0.02
CA ASP A 60 -2.65 8.29 1.43
C ASP A 60 -3.06 9.54 2.21
N TYR A 61 -2.49 10.68 1.85
CA TYR A 61 -2.80 11.97 2.49
C TYR A 61 -4.26 12.39 2.26
N ASN A 62 -4.76 12.29 1.02
CA ASN A 62 -6.13 12.67 0.70
C ASN A 62 -7.15 11.73 1.37
N LEU A 63 -6.91 10.41 1.40
CA LEU A 63 -7.74 9.47 2.16
C LEU A 63 -7.80 9.84 3.63
N LEU A 64 -6.66 10.14 4.24
CA LEU A 64 -6.62 10.54 5.63
C LEU A 64 -7.43 11.84 5.85
N ARG A 65 -7.25 12.85 5.03
CA ARG A 65 -8.00 14.12 5.14
C ARG A 65 -9.50 13.93 5.06
N HIS A 66 -9.98 13.04 4.18
CA HIS A 66 -11.41 12.84 3.97
C HIS A 66 -12.04 11.92 5.02
N PHE A 67 -11.31 10.93 5.51
CA PHE A 67 -11.89 9.86 6.32
C PHE A 67 -11.34 9.78 7.74
N HIS A 68 -10.46 10.70 8.14
CA HIS A 68 -9.86 10.70 9.49
C HIS A 68 -10.90 10.67 10.62
N CYS A 69 -12.12 11.17 10.36
CA CYS A 69 -13.17 11.27 11.37
C CYS A 69 -13.60 9.92 11.96
N ILE A 70 -13.26 8.79 11.33
CA ILE A 70 -13.52 7.46 11.91
C ILE A 70 -12.54 7.10 13.03
N LEU A 71 -11.36 7.73 13.07
CA LEU A 71 -10.38 7.49 14.11
C LEU A 71 -10.81 8.12 15.43
N LYS A 72 -10.65 7.40 16.52
CA LYS A 72 -10.80 7.95 17.87
C LYS A 72 -9.68 8.94 18.17
N PRO A 73 -9.89 9.89 19.11
CA PRO A 73 -8.81 10.73 19.62
C PRO A 73 -7.64 9.88 20.12
N GLY A 74 -6.41 10.23 19.71
CA GLY A 74 -5.21 9.44 20.03
C GLY A 74 -5.04 8.15 19.23
N GLY A 75 -5.88 7.92 18.22
CA GLY A 75 -5.76 6.79 17.30
C GLY A 75 -4.46 6.80 16.51
N TYR A 76 -4.02 5.62 16.07
CA TYR A 76 -2.77 5.46 15.33
C TYR A 76 -2.98 5.55 13.82
N VAL A 77 -2.04 6.22 13.14
CA VAL A 77 -1.94 6.22 11.67
C VAL A 77 -0.61 5.57 11.29
N LEU A 78 -0.66 4.31 10.87
CA LEU A 78 0.53 3.59 10.42
C LEU A 78 0.84 3.97 8.99
N ILE A 79 2.03 4.53 8.77
CA ILE A 79 2.52 4.94 7.46
C ILE A 79 3.53 3.90 7.00
N THR A 80 3.14 3.09 6.03
CA THR A 80 4.00 2.02 5.53
C THR A 80 5.10 2.58 4.64
N ILE A 81 6.33 2.37 5.05
CA ILE A 81 7.53 2.78 4.32
C ILE A 81 8.10 1.58 3.57
N MET A 82 8.22 1.73 2.27
CA MET A 82 8.82 0.75 1.37
C MET A 82 10.05 1.37 0.72
N PRO A 83 10.98 0.59 0.18
CA PRO A 83 12.00 1.12 -0.72
C PRO A 83 11.35 2.01 -1.77
N PHE A 84 11.96 3.13 -2.04
CA PHE A 84 11.45 4.12 -3.02
C PHE A 84 10.13 4.84 -2.68
N THR A 85 9.59 4.70 -1.46
CA THR A 85 8.42 5.49 -1.02
C THR A 85 8.64 7.00 -1.24
N GLY A 86 9.85 7.47 -1.07
CA GLY A 86 10.25 8.86 -1.25
C GLY A 86 10.57 9.27 -2.69
N LEU A 87 10.31 8.43 -3.70
CA LEU A 87 10.61 8.77 -5.09
C LEU A 87 9.36 8.97 -5.93
N ASN A 88 9.48 9.64 -7.08
CA ASN A 88 8.45 9.86 -8.10
C ASN A 88 7.16 10.57 -7.64
N LYS A 89 6.66 11.46 -8.48
CA LYS A 89 5.41 12.19 -8.25
C LYS A 89 4.18 11.33 -8.51
N ASN A 90 4.24 10.52 -9.55
CA ASN A 90 3.16 9.65 -9.98
C ASN A 90 3.73 8.34 -10.51
N THR A 91 2.87 7.38 -10.67
CA THR A 91 3.20 6.13 -11.34
C THR A 91 2.23 5.95 -12.51
N GLY A 92 2.73 5.60 -13.69
CA GLY A 92 1.90 5.26 -14.85
C GLY A 92 1.01 4.02 -14.65
N LEU A 93 1.02 3.44 -13.45
CA LEU A 93 0.24 2.27 -13.08
C LEU A 93 -1.06 2.61 -12.33
N MET A 94 -1.33 3.92 -12.09
CA MET A 94 -2.51 4.34 -11.34
C MET A 94 -3.79 4.03 -12.10
N ASP A 95 -4.86 3.76 -11.35
CA ASP A 95 -6.17 3.40 -11.86
C ASP A 95 -7.20 4.43 -11.41
N ALA A 96 -7.73 5.20 -12.37
CA ALA A 96 -8.74 6.22 -12.14
C ALA A 96 -10.01 5.70 -11.46
N MET A 97 -10.31 4.42 -11.64
CA MET A 97 -11.50 3.81 -11.04
C MET A 97 -11.40 3.60 -9.54
N LYS A 98 -10.19 3.53 -9.03
CA LYS A 98 -9.93 3.09 -7.66
C LYS A 98 -10.70 3.93 -6.63
N TYR A 99 -10.69 5.24 -6.81
CA TYR A 99 -11.30 6.18 -5.89
C TYR A 99 -12.52 6.93 -6.45
N ALA A 100 -12.96 6.61 -7.67
CA ALA A 100 -14.06 7.30 -8.36
C ALA A 100 -15.37 7.37 -7.55
N LYS A 101 -15.60 6.44 -6.59
CA LYS A 101 -16.77 6.44 -5.73
C LYS A 101 -16.61 7.27 -4.46
N PHE A 102 -15.39 7.68 -4.14
CA PHE A 102 -15.05 8.45 -2.94
C PHE A 102 -14.66 9.88 -3.23
N ASP A 103 -14.51 10.20 -4.52
CA ASP A 103 -14.13 11.54 -4.92
C ASP A 103 -15.21 12.54 -4.50
N VAL A 104 -14.84 13.41 -3.60
CA VAL A 104 -15.66 14.55 -3.22
C VAL A 104 -15.52 15.60 -4.31
N GLN A 105 -16.64 16.14 -4.79
CA GLN A 105 -16.63 17.17 -5.80
C GLN A 105 -15.82 18.38 -5.30
N GLY A 106 -14.76 18.70 -6.04
CA GLY A 106 -13.86 19.81 -5.71
C GLY A 106 -12.62 19.45 -4.88
N ASP A 107 -12.57 18.23 -4.28
CA ASP A 107 -11.41 17.74 -3.53
C ASP A 107 -11.22 16.21 -3.71
N PRO A 108 -10.85 15.76 -4.92
CA PRO A 108 -10.76 14.35 -5.22
C PRO A 108 -9.54 13.67 -4.58
N ILE A 109 -9.68 12.37 -4.27
CA ILE A 109 -8.56 11.54 -3.77
C ILE A 109 -7.42 11.50 -4.78
N GLN A 110 -7.74 11.41 -6.08
CA GLN A 110 -6.79 11.43 -7.19
C GLN A 110 -7.02 12.63 -8.11
N PRO A 111 -6.59 13.84 -7.74
CA PRO A 111 -6.87 15.04 -8.53
C PRO A 111 -6.35 14.97 -9.96
N TYR A 112 -5.23 14.31 -10.18
CA TYR A 112 -4.61 14.15 -11.52
C TYR A 112 -5.33 13.13 -12.42
N MET A 113 -6.31 12.37 -11.89
CA MET A 113 -7.14 11.41 -12.64
C MET A 113 -8.64 11.70 -12.52
N PHE A 114 -9.02 12.83 -11.96
CA PHE A 114 -10.40 13.13 -11.62
C PHE A 114 -11.34 13.10 -12.82
N GLU A 115 -10.98 13.73 -13.92
CA GLU A 115 -11.79 13.72 -15.14
C GLU A 115 -11.98 12.32 -15.72
N GLU A 116 -10.90 11.51 -15.70
CA GLU A 116 -10.96 10.13 -16.18
C GLU A 116 -11.83 9.28 -15.24
N ALA A 117 -11.72 9.50 -13.93
CA ALA A 117 -12.56 8.86 -12.94
C ALA A 117 -14.05 9.18 -13.12
N GLN A 118 -14.38 10.43 -13.38
CA GLN A 118 -15.77 10.84 -13.67
C GLN A 118 -16.30 10.22 -14.96
N ARG A 119 -15.52 10.24 -16.04
CA ARG A 119 -15.90 9.56 -17.30
C ARG A 119 -16.12 8.07 -17.08
N TYR A 120 -15.27 7.44 -16.27
CA TYR A 120 -15.43 6.04 -15.93
C TYR A 120 -16.68 5.78 -15.09
N ALA A 121 -16.96 6.60 -14.09
CA ALA A 121 -18.18 6.49 -13.29
C ALA A 121 -19.47 6.61 -14.12
N ALA A 122 -19.43 7.50 -15.13
CA ALA A 122 -20.54 7.69 -16.06
C ALA A 122 -20.68 6.54 -17.10
N TYR A 123 -19.55 6.04 -17.60
CA TYR A 123 -19.52 5.06 -18.72
C TYR A 123 -18.49 3.94 -18.47
N PRO A 124 -18.67 3.09 -17.45
CA PRO A 124 -17.64 2.11 -17.05
C PRO A 124 -17.27 1.11 -18.14
N ILE A 125 -18.18 0.81 -19.07
CA ILE A 125 -17.97 -0.13 -20.18
C ILE A 125 -16.97 0.37 -21.20
N LEU A 126 -16.88 1.69 -21.40
CA LEU A 126 -16.06 2.29 -22.46
C LEU A 126 -14.56 2.33 -22.10
N PHE A 127 -14.22 2.28 -20.80
CA PHE A 127 -12.87 2.51 -20.31
C PHE A 127 -12.08 1.24 -19.94
N LYS A 128 -12.71 0.07 -19.89
CA LYS A 128 -12.00 -1.18 -19.60
C LYS A 128 -12.28 -2.26 -20.64
N LYS A 129 -11.23 -2.61 -21.38
CA LYS A 129 -11.21 -3.84 -22.21
C LYS A 129 -11.60 -5.09 -21.39
N GLN A 130 -11.30 -5.10 -20.09
CA GLN A 130 -11.68 -6.17 -19.16
C GLN A 130 -13.17 -6.15 -18.83
N ALA A 131 -13.79 -4.99 -18.63
CA ALA A 131 -15.24 -4.87 -18.41
C ALA A 131 -16.02 -5.31 -19.64
N LEU A 132 -15.56 -4.92 -20.84
CA LEU A 132 -16.16 -5.39 -22.09
C LEU A 132 -16.00 -6.89 -22.27
N LYS A 133 -14.83 -7.46 -21.97
CA LYS A 133 -14.61 -8.93 -21.99
C LYS A 133 -15.48 -9.63 -20.96
N ALA A 134 -15.66 -9.09 -19.76
CA ALA A 134 -16.53 -9.64 -18.74
C ALA A 134 -17.99 -9.61 -19.18
N LEU A 135 -18.45 -8.50 -19.78
CA LEU A 135 -19.78 -8.39 -20.35
C LEU A 135 -20.02 -9.42 -21.47
N ILE A 136 -19.07 -9.57 -22.40
CA ILE A 136 -19.16 -10.55 -23.47
C ILE A 136 -19.21 -11.99 -22.91
N ARG A 137 -18.37 -12.31 -21.91
CA ARG A 137 -18.40 -13.62 -21.24
C ARG A 137 -19.74 -13.88 -20.57
N TYR A 138 -20.29 -12.88 -19.87
CA TYR A 138 -21.60 -12.95 -19.25
C TYR A 138 -22.71 -13.23 -20.27
N LEU A 139 -22.76 -12.45 -21.36
CA LEU A 139 -23.73 -12.63 -22.43
C LEU A 139 -23.60 -13.99 -23.15
N MET A 140 -22.39 -14.58 -23.16
CA MET A 140 -22.15 -15.92 -23.70
C MET A 140 -22.41 -17.04 -22.69
N GLY A 141 -22.93 -16.75 -21.50
CA GLY A 141 -23.17 -17.76 -20.46
C GLY A 141 -21.89 -18.44 -19.94
N LYS A 142 -20.72 -17.84 -20.19
CA LYS A 142 -19.41 -18.36 -19.78
C LYS A 142 -18.91 -17.72 -18.49
N ASP A 143 -19.74 -16.94 -17.84
CA ASP A 143 -19.40 -16.32 -16.56
C ASP A 143 -19.59 -17.37 -15.46
N LYS A 144 -18.52 -18.06 -15.17
CA LYS A 144 -18.41 -18.73 -13.89
C LYS A 144 -18.26 -17.59 -12.89
N SER A 145 -19.27 -17.46 -12.03
CA SER A 145 -19.31 -16.55 -10.89
C SER A 145 -17.91 -16.33 -10.36
N CYS A 146 -17.59 -15.08 -10.17
CA CYS A 146 -16.45 -14.56 -9.48
C CYS A 146 -15.76 -15.63 -8.62
N ASP A 147 -14.63 -16.12 -9.11
CA ASP A 147 -13.88 -17.18 -8.47
C ASP A 147 -13.14 -16.57 -7.27
N THR A 148 -13.94 -16.28 -6.21
CA THR A 148 -13.43 -15.84 -4.90
C THR A 148 -12.44 -16.85 -4.32
N GLU A 149 -12.42 -18.09 -4.87
CA GLU A 149 -11.49 -19.14 -4.47
C GLU A 149 -10.07 -18.97 -5.07
N ARG A 150 -9.87 -18.15 -6.10
CA ARG A 150 -8.52 -17.94 -6.66
C ARG A 150 -7.61 -17.12 -5.74
N ARG A 151 -8.14 -16.29 -4.86
CA ARG A 151 -7.34 -15.50 -3.92
C ARG A 151 -6.69 -16.30 -2.80
N PRO A 152 -7.35 -17.32 -2.21
CA PRO A 152 -6.69 -18.18 -1.25
C PRO A 152 -5.43 -18.87 -1.77
N LEU A 153 -5.39 -19.20 -3.07
CA LEU A 153 -4.25 -19.89 -3.68
C LEU A 153 -2.99 -19.03 -3.77
N LEU A 154 -3.12 -17.73 -4.05
CA LEU A 154 -1.98 -16.80 -4.04
C LEU A 154 -1.44 -16.56 -2.62
N ASP A 155 -2.31 -16.68 -1.61
CA ASP A 155 -1.95 -16.49 -0.20
C ASP A 155 -1.33 -17.74 0.46
N HIS A 156 -1.44 -18.93 -0.17
CA HIS A 156 -1.15 -20.20 0.51
C HIS A 156 -0.04 -21.04 -0.13
N ASN A 157 0.43 -20.69 -1.32
CA ASN A 157 1.54 -21.39 -1.95
C ASN A 157 2.82 -20.57 -1.78
N PRO A 158 3.63 -20.84 -0.75
CA PRO A 158 4.98 -20.26 -0.71
C PRO A 158 5.75 -20.73 -1.93
N MET A 159 6.47 -19.80 -2.55
CA MET A 159 7.41 -20.11 -3.61
C MET A 159 8.54 -20.97 -3.05
N ASP A 160 9.09 -21.87 -3.86
CA ASP A 160 10.33 -22.54 -3.49
C ASP A 160 11.52 -21.54 -3.49
N VAL A 161 12.65 -21.95 -2.92
CA VAL A 161 13.85 -21.12 -2.81
C VAL A 161 14.32 -20.56 -4.16
N ASN A 162 14.27 -21.38 -5.21
CA ASN A 162 14.70 -20.94 -6.55
C ASN A 162 13.69 -19.95 -7.16
N GLU A 163 12.42 -20.11 -6.87
CA GLU A 163 11.37 -19.19 -7.29
C GLU A 163 11.50 -17.86 -6.56
N LEU A 164 11.76 -17.87 -5.24
CA LEU A 164 12.02 -16.67 -4.44
C LEU A 164 13.24 -15.90 -4.94
N GLU A 165 14.31 -16.59 -5.27
CA GLU A 165 15.52 -15.99 -5.86
C GLU A 165 15.24 -15.32 -7.22
N ARG A 166 14.48 -15.98 -8.09
CA ARG A 166 14.07 -15.40 -9.37
C ARG A 166 13.14 -14.21 -9.19
N ASP A 167 12.23 -14.29 -8.24
CA ASP A 167 11.29 -13.22 -7.93
C ASP A 167 12.02 -11.99 -7.36
N ALA A 168 12.96 -12.18 -6.44
CA ALA A 168 13.78 -11.11 -5.91
C ALA A 168 14.56 -10.36 -7.01
N LYS A 169 15.20 -11.11 -7.93
CA LYS A 169 15.89 -10.52 -9.09
C LYS A 169 14.93 -9.75 -10.00
N ARG A 170 13.70 -10.23 -10.16
CA ARG A 170 12.66 -9.55 -10.95
C ARG A 170 12.27 -8.22 -10.30
N TRP A 171 12.12 -8.17 -8.97
CA TRP A 171 11.85 -6.93 -8.24
C TRP A 171 12.98 -5.92 -8.44
N ILE A 172 14.22 -6.33 -8.23
CA ILE A 172 15.39 -5.46 -8.42
C ILE A 172 15.45 -4.91 -9.85
N SER A 173 15.29 -5.77 -10.86
CA SER A 173 15.27 -5.34 -12.26
C SER A 173 14.09 -4.40 -12.57
N GLY A 174 12.92 -4.69 -11.98
CA GLY A 174 11.73 -3.85 -12.12
C GLY A 174 11.94 -2.45 -11.54
N TRP A 175 12.52 -2.34 -10.35
CA TRP A 175 12.82 -1.05 -9.71
C TRP A 175 13.86 -0.25 -10.46
N LYS A 176 14.94 -0.89 -10.91
CA LYS A 176 15.94 -0.23 -11.76
C LYS A 176 15.29 0.43 -12.99
N LYS A 177 14.43 -0.31 -13.68
CA LYS A 177 13.70 0.20 -14.83
C LYS A 177 12.70 1.30 -14.44
N GLN A 178 11.95 1.11 -13.36
CA GLN A 178 10.90 2.04 -12.93
C GLN A 178 11.48 3.40 -12.51
N PHE A 179 12.62 3.39 -11.82
CA PHE A 179 13.24 4.59 -11.26
C PHE A 179 14.42 5.11 -12.07
N GLY A 180 14.69 4.49 -13.23
CA GLY A 180 15.78 4.93 -14.14
C GLY A 180 17.16 4.87 -13.48
N ILE A 181 17.42 3.83 -12.66
CA ILE A 181 18.71 3.63 -11.97
C ILE A 181 19.39 2.38 -12.52
N ASP A 182 20.68 2.48 -12.81
CA ASP A 182 21.46 1.37 -13.34
C ASP A 182 21.89 0.39 -12.24
N ASP A 183 22.03 0.89 -11.03
CA ASP A 183 22.48 0.16 -9.87
C ASP A 183 21.65 0.54 -8.63
N MET A 184 21.51 -0.39 -7.66
CA MET A 184 20.78 -0.13 -6.41
C MET A 184 21.46 0.94 -5.55
N ASP A 185 22.78 1.09 -5.69
CA ASP A 185 23.58 2.12 -5.01
C ASP A 185 23.78 3.39 -5.85
N ALA A 186 23.12 3.50 -7.01
CA ALA A 186 23.23 4.66 -7.88
C ALA A 186 22.75 5.94 -7.19
N ALA A 187 23.35 7.07 -7.55
CA ALA A 187 22.86 8.38 -7.14
C ALA A 187 21.46 8.65 -7.67
N LEU A 188 20.70 9.49 -6.95
CA LEU A 188 19.38 9.92 -7.43
C LEU A 188 19.52 10.69 -8.74
N THR A 189 18.72 10.32 -9.73
CA THR A 189 18.55 11.11 -10.95
C THR A 189 17.88 12.44 -10.62
N GLU A 190 17.92 13.39 -11.55
CA GLU A 190 17.25 14.69 -11.36
C GLU A 190 15.74 14.51 -11.15
N GLU A 191 15.11 13.65 -11.93
CA GLU A 191 13.68 13.32 -11.77
C GLU A 191 13.39 12.72 -10.38
N ASN A 192 14.25 11.81 -9.91
CA ASN A 192 14.12 11.20 -8.59
C ASN A 192 14.32 12.23 -7.46
N ARG A 193 15.21 13.20 -7.61
CA ARG A 193 15.37 14.30 -6.64
C ARG A 193 14.12 15.16 -6.55
N GLN A 194 13.59 15.60 -7.67
CA GLN A 194 12.35 16.38 -7.71
C GLN A 194 11.16 15.58 -7.15
N GLY A 195 11.07 14.30 -7.48
CA GLY A 195 10.08 13.40 -6.90
C GLY A 195 10.22 13.29 -5.38
N ARG A 196 11.45 13.20 -4.88
CA ARG A 196 11.77 13.15 -3.45
C ARG A 196 11.35 14.42 -2.71
N GLU A 197 11.67 15.59 -3.23
CA GLU A 197 11.26 16.87 -2.64
C GLU A 197 9.73 16.97 -2.50
N TYR A 198 9.02 16.61 -3.56
CA TYR A 198 7.56 16.55 -3.55
C TYR A 198 7.03 15.58 -2.49
N ARG A 199 7.62 14.38 -2.36
CA ARG A 199 7.22 13.36 -1.38
C ARG A 199 7.55 13.75 0.06
N ILE A 200 8.67 14.44 0.28
CA ILE A 200 9.01 15.00 1.58
C ILE A 200 7.93 15.98 2.03
N GLN A 201 7.48 16.88 1.15
CA GLN A 201 6.44 17.83 1.50
C GLN A 201 5.10 17.15 1.77
N LEU A 202 4.70 16.15 0.98
CA LEU A 202 3.48 15.37 1.22
C LEU A 202 3.54 14.62 2.56
N MET A 203 4.69 14.02 2.88
CA MET A 203 4.87 13.32 4.15
C MET A 203 4.80 14.28 5.34
N ARG A 204 5.39 15.47 5.23
CA ARG A 204 5.25 16.53 6.24
C ARG A 204 3.79 16.90 6.45
N ASN A 205 3.07 17.17 5.37
CA ASN A 205 1.66 17.52 5.43
C ASN A 205 0.81 16.42 6.11
N LEU A 206 1.10 15.16 5.81
CA LEU A 206 0.41 14.02 6.41
C LEU A 206 0.67 13.93 7.92
N ILE A 207 1.92 14.08 8.34
CA ILE A 207 2.31 14.00 9.75
C ILE A 207 1.75 15.21 10.52
N ASP A 208 1.89 16.40 9.97
CA ASP A 208 1.39 17.63 10.57
C ASP A 208 -0.13 17.53 10.75
N PHE A 209 -0.86 17.04 9.74
CA PHE A 209 -2.29 16.75 9.83
C PHE A 209 -2.63 15.77 10.96
N CYS A 210 -1.87 14.67 11.09
CA CYS A 210 -2.07 13.74 12.22
C CYS A 210 -1.91 14.45 13.55
N THR A 211 -0.87 15.24 13.71
CA THR A 211 -0.56 15.95 14.94
C THR A 211 -1.63 16.99 15.29
N GLU A 212 -2.08 17.77 14.32
CA GLU A 212 -3.14 18.78 14.48
C GLU A 212 -4.47 18.16 14.91
N HIS A 213 -4.76 16.93 14.49
CA HIS A 213 -5.99 16.22 14.87
C HIS A 213 -5.81 15.28 16.07
N GLY A 214 -4.64 15.31 16.72
CA GLY A 214 -4.35 14.50 17.91
C GLY A 214 -4.16 13.01 17.63
N TYR A 215 -3.83 12.61 16.39
CA TYR A 215 -3.49 11.24 16.03
C TYR A 215 -2.00 10.98 16.22
N LYS A 216 -1.64 9.70 16.27
CA LYS A 216 -0.27 9.23 16.46
C LYS A 216 0.27 8.63 15.15
N PRO A 217 1.02 9.39 14.32
CA PRO A 217 1.66 8.84 13.16
C PRO A 217 2.80 7.90 13.58
N VAL A 218 2.94 6.77 12.87
CA VAL A 218 3.99 5.77 13.10
C VAL A 218 4.49 5.28 11.76
N TYR A 219 5.78 5.38 11.51
CA TYR A 219 6.43 4.74 10.38
C TYR A 219 6.58 3.25 10.63
N VAL A 220 6.19 2.44 9.65
CA VAL A 220 6.36 0.99 9.71
C VAL A 220 7.07 0.51 8.46
N ILE A 221 8.23 -0.13 8.62
CA ILE A 221 8.94 -0.82 7.54
C ILE A 221 8.64 -2.31 7.65
N PRO A 222 7.83 -2.89 6.75
CA PRO A 222 7.53 -4.31 6.76
C PRO A 222 8.79 -5.15 6.46
N PRO A 223 8.83 -6.41 6.93
CA PRO A 223 9.90 -7.33 6.58
C PRO A 223 9.76 -7.81 5.14
N VAL A 224 10.87 -8.22 4.56
CA VAL A 224 10.98 -8.92 3.29
C VAL A 224 11.79 -10.20 3.48
N THR A 225 11.74 -11.13 2.52
CA THR A 225 12.58 -12.34 2.60
C THR A 225 14.06 -12.01 2.52
N GLU A 226 14.92 -12.89 3.07
CA GLU A 226 16.37 -12.79 2.91
C GLU A 226 16.78 -12.77 1.44
N HIS A 227 16.04 -13.46 0.58
CA HIS A 227 16.29 -13.49 -0.87
C HIS A 227 16.24 -12.11 -1.51
N LEU A 228 15.41 -11.21 -0.99
CA LEU A 228 15.33 -9.83 -1.46
C LEU A 228 16.20 -8.89 -0.61
N ALA A 229 16.21 -9.07 0.71
CA ALA A 229 16.94 -8.22 1.64
C ALA A 229 18.45 -8.16 1.36
N LYS A 230 19.06 -9.23 0.87
CA LYS A 230 20.48 -9.28 0.50
C LYS A 230 20.89 -8.25 -0.57
N TYR A 231 19.94 -7.70 -1.32
CA TYR A 231 20.17 -6.62 -2.28
C TYR A 231 20.09 -5.22 -1.66
N TYR A 232 19.70 -5.13 -0.38
CA TYR A 232 19.61 -3.86 0.33
C TYR A 232 20.97 -3.57 0.98
N THR A 233 21.84 -2.93 0.23
CA THR A 233 23.11 -2.47 0.77
C THR A 233 22.89 -1.34 1.78
N PRO A 234 23.83 -1.09 2.70
CA PRO A 234 23.74 0.06 3.61
C PRO A 234 23.57 1.40 2.87
N GLN A 235 24.20 1.54 1.69
CA GLN A 235 24.09 2.74 0.87
C GLN A 235 22.70 2.87 0.23
N PHE A 236 22.11 1.77 -0.21
CA PHE A 236 20.75 1.73 -0.70
C PHE A 236 19.75 2.11 0.40
N GLU A 237 19.86 1.49 1.57
CA GLU A 237 18.98 1.74 2.71
C GLU A 237 19.06 3.22 3.15
N GLU A 238 20.28 3.76 3.32
CA GLU A 238 20.45 5.16 3.68
C GLU A 238 19.85 6.09 2.62
N ARG A 239 20.07 5.79 1.34
CA ARG A 239 19.60 6.67 0.26
C ARG A 239 18.10 6.63 0.04
N TYR A 240 17.50 5.45 0.06
CA TYR A 240 16.12 5.23 -0.40
C TYR A 240 15.12 5.00 0.73
N ILE A 241 15.57 4.79 1.96
CA ILE A 241 14.73 4.56 3.12
C ILE A 241 15.05 5.58 4.22
N TYR A 242 16.15 5.40 4.95
CA TYR A 242 16.41 6.18 6.17
C TYR A 242 16.72 7.65 5.89
N GLY A 243 17.53 7.94 4.89
CA GLY A 243 17.83 9.32 4.50
C GLY A 243 16.60 10.07 4.02
N TYR A 244 15.61 9.38 3.39
CA TYR A 244 14.34 9.99 3.09
C TYR A 244 13.56 10.38 4.36
N LEU A 245 13.46 9.48 5.33
CA LEU A 245 12.78 9.75 6.60
C LEU A 245 13.47 10.88 7.37
N LYS A 246 14.81 10.91 7.36
CA LYS A 246 15.61 11.99 7.94
C LYS A 246 15.33 13.34 7.29
N ASP A 247 15.22 13.38 5.96
CA ASP A 247 14.96 14.61 5.20
C ASP A 247 13.51 15.12 5.44
N VAL A 248 12.57 14.25 5.77
CA VAL A 248 11.22 14.67 6.22
C VAL A 248 11.32 15.53 7.47
N GLY A 249 12.23 15.24 8.38
CA GLY A 249 12.55 16.08 9.54
C GLY A 249 11.36 16.26 10.49
N ARG A 250 10.63 15.18 10.76
CA ARG A 250 9.58 15.09 11.78
C ARG A 250 9.94 13.98 12.76
N ASP A 251 9.69 14.23 14.04
CA ASP A 251 9.87 13.23 15.09
C ASP A 251 8.66 12.28 15.09
N VAL A 252 8.85 11.13 14.44
CA VAL A 252 7.83 10.08 14.28
C VAL A 252 8.43 8.75 14.70
N MET A 253 7.70 8.02 15.53
CA MET A 253 8.10 6.67 15.92
C MET A 253 8.34 5.81 14.68
N LEU A 254 9.48 5.11 14.65
CA LEU A 254 9.82 4.17 13.59
C LEU A 254 9.80 2.74 14.12
N LEU A 255 8.96 1.90 13.55
CA LEU A 255 8.95 0.46 13.75
C LEU A 255 9.55 -0.21 12.51
N ASP A 256 10.80 -0.61 12.61
CA ASP A 256 11.57 -1.20 11.52
C ASP A 256 11.69 -2.72 11.70
N TYR A 257 11.08 -3.47 10.80
CA TYR A 257 11.14 -4.93 10.79
C TYR A 257 11.92 -5.48 9.58
N SER A 258 12.55 -4.61 8.79
CA SER A 258 13.28 -5.04 7.59
C SER A 258 14.38 -6.05 7.86
N LYS A 259 14.94 -6.03 9.09
CA LYS A 259 16.02 -6.92 9.56
C LYS A 259 15.57 -7.87 10.69
N ASP A 260 14.26 -8.02 10.91
CA ASP A 260 13.75 -8.94 11.92
C ASP A 260 13.84 -10.39 11.43
N ASP A 261 14.79 -11.14 11.97
CA ASP A 261 15.09 -12.53 11.57
C ASP A 261 13.90 -13.48 11.74
N ARG A 262 12.94 -13.16 12.63
CA ARG A 262 11.73 -13.97 12.83
C ARG A 262 10.82 -13.98 11.59
N PHE A 263 10.90 -12.94 10.78
CA PHE A 263 10.20 -12.83 9.51
C PHE A 263 11.14 -13.11 8.33
N ARG A 264 12.28 -12.44 8.29
CA ARG A 264 13.21 -12.45 7.16
C ARG A 264 13.66 -13.86 6.77
N LEU A 265 13.89 -14.73 7.77
CA LEU A 265 14.42 -16.09 7.57
C LEU A 265 13.36 -17.18 7.45
N ASP A 266 12.06 -16.86 7.58
CA ASP A 266 10.97 -17.83 7.41
C ASP A 266 10.21 -17.59 6.11
N ASP A 267 10.64 -18.22 5.03
CA ASP A 267 10.03 -18.13 3.70
C ASP A 267 8.55 -18.54 3.69
N ASN A 268 8.11 -19.38 4.64
CA ASN A 268 6.71 -19.80 4.76
C ASN A 268 5.76 -18.66 5.18
N LEU A 269 6.27 -17.50 5.53
CA LEU A 269 5.48 -16.32 5.86
C LEU A 269 5.17 -15.44 4.63
N TYR A 270 5.67 -15.82 3.46
CA TYR A 270 5.58 -15.00 2.25
C TYR A 270 4.86 -15.74 1.12
N PHE A 271 4.21 -14.99 0.24
CA PHE A 271 3.71 -15.53 -1.02
C PHE A 271 4.62 -15.21 -2.22
N ASN A 272 5.57 -14.30 -2.05
CA ASN A 272 6.67 -14.02 -2.97
C ASN A 272 7.84 -13.42 -2.17
N SER A 273 8.94 -13.04 -2.81
CA SER A 273 10.12 -12.52 -2.11
C SER A 273 9.90 -11.21 -1.36
N PHE A 274 8.80 -10.50 -1.64
CA PHE A 274 8.56 -9.14 -1.16
C PHE A 274 7.36 -9.02 -0.20
N PHE A 275 6.32 -9.83 -0.34
CA PHE A 275 5.07 -9.67 0.38
C PHE A 275 4.72 -10.86 1.24
N LEU A 276 4.22 -10.56 2.44
CA LEU A 276 3.73 -11.54 3.39
C LEU A 276 2.45 -12.23 2.88
N ASN A 277 2.36 -13.55 3.06
CA ASN A 277 1.13 -14.30 2.87
C ASN A 277 0.16 -14.09 4.05
N LYS A 278 -1.01 -14.71 4.02
CA LYS A 278 -2.03 -14.53 5.05
C LYS A 278 -1.53 -14.84 6.47
N ARG A 279 -0.73 -15.91 6.63
CA ARG A 279 -0.12 -16.27 7.92
C ARG A 279 0.89 -15.22 8.37
N GLY A 280 1.78 -14.80 7.46
CA GLY A 280 2.80 -13.77 7.72
C GLY A 280 2.18 -12.44 8.10
N ARG A 281 1.16 -11.98 7.35
CA ARG A 281 0.42 -10.74 7.67
C ARG A 281 -0.17 -10.77 9.07
N LYS A 282 -0.80 -11.87 9.45
CA LYS A 282 -1.44 -12.00 10.76
C LYS A 282 -0.43 -11.97 11.91
N LEU A 283 0.71 -12.65 11.74
CA LEU A 283 1.81 -12.61 12.72
C LEU A 283 2.43 -11.22 12.80
N PHE A 284 2.65 -10.59 11.65
CA PHE A 284 3.22 -9.25 11.57
C PHE A 284 2.30 -8.20 12.21
N THR A 285 1.00 -8.23 11.89
CA THR A 285 0.01 -7.33 12.49
C THR A 285 0.03 -7.44 14.02
N LYS A 286 -0.01 -8.66 14.56
CA LYS A 286 0.06 -8.87 16.02
C LYS A 286 1.36 -8.34 16.61
N ARG A 287 2.48 -8.46 15.88
CA ARG A 287 3.76 -7.94 16.35
C ARG A 287 3.75 -6.41 16.42
N VAL A 288 3.28 -5.74 15.36
CA VAL A 288 3.16 -4.28 15.32
C VAL A 288 2.26 -3.79 16.45
N LEU A 289 1.08 -4.39 16.64
CA LEU A 289 0.16 -4.02 17.72
C LEU A 289 0.82 -4.15 19.10
N LYS A 290 1.52 -5.26 19.34
CA LYS A 290 2.27 -5.46 20.59
C LYS A 290 3.31 -4.36 20.83
N ASP A 291 4.07 -4.00 19.80
CA ASP A 291 5.12 -2.98 19.91
C ASP A 291 4.53 -1.56 20.09
N LEU A 292 3.28 -1.34 19.68
CA LEU A 292 2.49 -0.14 19.99
C LEU A 292 1.83 -0.16 21.38
N GLY A 293 1.95 -1.27 22.13
CA GLY A 293 1.28 -1.44 23.43
C GLY A 293 -0.24 -1.65 23.34
N ILE A 294 -0.72 -2.09 22.17
CA ILE A 294 -2.12 -2.44 21.93
C ILE A 294 -2.27 -3.95 22.15
N HIS A 295 -3.10 -4.35 23.12
CA HIS A 295 -3.30 -5.73 23.54
C HIS A 295 -4.69 -6.24 23.22
#